data_b24f8f15a93e08e5ed5e2cbdb508ee5c
#
_entry.id   b24f8f15a93e08e5ed5e2cbdb508ee5c
#
_cell.length_a   1.000
_cell.length_b   1.000
_cell.length_c   1.000
_cell.angle_alpha   90.00
_cell.angle_beta   90.00
_cell.angle_gamma   90.00
#
_symmetry.space_group_name_H-M   'P 1'
#
loop_
_entity.id
_entity.type
_entity.pdbx_description
1 polymer ?
#
loop_
_entity_poly.entity_id
_entity_poly.type
_entity_poly.pdbx_seq_one_letter_code
_entity_poly.pdbx_strand_id
1 'polypeptide(L)'
;FLWTMRSIYLPLFHTLMMDVPKADLYHCVATGYAGVLGSMAQYRHGSSFLISEHGIYTREREEELIKAKWVKGIYKNIWIEQFRKMSKLAYDKADLVTSLYEHARELQIELGCPAHKTIVTPNGINIDGFDQLPQKTEEDEKFINLGAVLRVTPIKDVKTMIQAFAYAKARQPKLKLWIMG
;
A
#
# COMPACT_ATOMS: atom_id res chain seq x y z
N PHE A 1 -8.05 -0.43 -29.36
CA PHE A 1 -9.30 -0.93 -28.76
C PHE A 1 -9.18 -2.41 -28.38
N LEU A 2 -9.03 -3.31 -29.35
CA LEU A 2 -9.05 -4.77 -29.12
C LEU A 2 -8.00 -5.23 -28.10
N TRP A 3 -6.78 -4.69 -28.17
CA TRP A 3 -5.72 -5.00 -27.21
C TRP A 3 -6.15 -4.61 -25.77
N THR A 4 -6.70 -3.42 -25.58
CA THR A 4 -7.16 -2.96 -24.25
C THR A 4 -8.26 -3.85 -23.71
N MET A 5 -9.24 -4.20 -24.53
CA MET A 5 -10.33 -5.10 -24.14
C MET A 5 -9.79 -6.47 -23.71
N ARG A 6 -8.92 -7.08 -24.51
CA ARG A 6 -8.28 -8.36 -24.15
C ARG A 6 -7.49 -8.28 -22.85
N SER A 7 -6.70 -7.21 -22.70
CA SER A 7 -5.84 -7.05 -21.51
C SER A 7 -6.64 -6.83 -20.22
N ILE A 8 -7.84 -6.25 -20.31
CA ILE A 8 -8.75 -6.06 -19.17
C ILE A 8 -9.53 -7.36 -18.88
N TYR A 9 -10.18 -7.91 -19.90
CA TYR A 9 -11.17 -8.97 -19.67
C TYR A 9 -10.55 -10.37 -19.54
N LEU A 10 -9.45 -10.71 -20.25
CA LEU A 10 -8.87 -12.02 -20.12
C LEU A 10 -8.38 -12.34 -18.70
N PRO A 11 -7.63 -11.47 -18.01
CA PRO A 11 -7.27 -11.72 -16.62
C PRO A 11 -8.47 -11.83 -15.68
N LEU A 12 -9.51 -11.01 -15.93
CA LEU A 12 -10.75 -11.08 -15.15
C LEU A 12 -11.46 -12.42 -15.34
N PHE A 13 -11.62 -12.87 -16.59
CA PHE A 13 -12.25 -14.15 -16.86
C PHE A 13 -11.44 -15.32 -16.29
N HIS A 14 -10.10 -15.31 -16.44
CA HIS A 14 -9.26 -16.30 -15.79
C HIS A 14 -9.49 -16.33 -14.27
N THR A 15 -9.55 -15.16 -13.64
CA THR A 15 -9.82 -15.04 -12.19
C THR A 15 -11.18 -15.66 -11.84
N LEU A 16 -12.23 -15.34 -12.61
CA LEU A 16 -13.59 -15.85 -12.37
C LEU A 16 -13.74 -17.36 -12.62
N MET A 17 -12.89 -17.92 -13.46
CA MET A 17 -12.87 -19.35 -13.76
C MET A 17 -12.02 -20.18 -12.77
N MET A 18 -11.30 -19.52 -11.86
CA MET A 18 -10.48 -20.24 -10.87
C MET A 18 -11.37 -21.02 -9.91
N ASP A 19 -10.94 -22.24 -9.64
CA ASP A 19 -11.50 -23.01 -8.53
C ASP A 19 -10.82 -22.55 -7.22
N VAL A 20 -11.64 -22.13 -6.26
CA VAL A 20 -11.16 -21.65 -4.98
C VAL A 20 -11.50 -22.71 -3.93
N PRO A 21 -10.49 -23.30 -3.25
CA PRO A 21 -10.72 -24.31 -2.25
C PRO A 21 -11.58 -23.76 -1.10
N LYS A 22 -12.45 -24.61 -0.55
CA LYS A 22 -13.30 -24.22 0.60
C LYS A 22 -12.40 -23.98 1.82
N ALA A 23 -12.63 -22.85 2.49
CA ALA A 23 -11.97 -22.46 3.73
C ALA A 23 -12.97 -21.72 4.64
N ASP A 24 -12.65 -21.62 5.92
CA ASP A 24 -13.49 -20.90 6.91
C ASP A 24 -13.33 -19.39 6.77
N LEU A 25 -12.14 -18.93 6.38
CA LEU A 25 -11.79 -17.53 6.18
C LEU A 25 -10.92 -17.35 4.93
N TYR A 26 -11.26 -16.36 4.14
CA TYR A 26 -10.39 -15.88 3.06
C TYR A 26 -9.79 -14.53 3.44
N HIS A 27 -8.48 -14.43 3.33
CA HIS A 27 -7.75 -13.20 3.64
C HIS A 27 -6.99 -12.71 2.41
N CYS A 28 -7.32 -11.52 1.94
CA CYS A 28 -6.63 -10.83 0.86
C CYS A 28 -5.79 -9.68 1.39
N VAL A 29 -4.57 -9.53 0.91
CA VAL A 29 -3.66 -8.44 1.31
C VAL A 29 -3.75 -7.22 0.38
N ALA A 30 -4.65 -7.27 -0.59
CA ALA A 30 -4.96 -6.18 -1.51
C ALA A 30 -6.36 -6.39 -2.11
N THR A 31 -6.92 -5.33 -2.65
CA THR A 31 -8.10 -5.38 -3.51
C THR A 31 -7.73 -5.85 -4.94
N GLY A 32 -8.39 -5.39 -5.99
CA GLY A 32 -8.12 -5.82 -7.36
C GLY A 32 -8.50 -7.29 -7.60
N TYR A 33 -7.68 -8.03 -8.34
CA TYR A 33 -7.98 -9.43 -8.68
C TYR A 33 -8.04 -10.35 -7.46
N ALA A 34 -7.19 -10.14 -6.46
CA ALA A 34 -7.24 -10.87 -5.19
C ALA A 34 -8.58 -10.63 -4.48
N GLY A 35 -9.02 -9.36 -4.43
CA GLY A 35 -10.32 -9.01 -3.87
C GLY A 35 -11.50 -9.62 -4.65
N VAL A 36 -11.41 -9.74 -5.98
CA VAL A 36 -12.42 -10.45 -6.78
C VAL A 36 -12.48 -11.93 -6.41
N LEU A 37 -11.30 -12.58 -6.26
CA LEU A 37 -11.24 -13.99 -5.82
C LEU A 37 -11.84 -14.18 -4.43
N GLY A 38 -11.48 -13.32 -3.46
CA GLY A 38 -12.04 -13.36 -2.11
C GLY A 38 -13.55 -13.15 -2.11
N SER A 39 -14.05 -12.20 -2.91
CA SER A 39 -15.48 -11.95 -3.07
C SER A 39 -16.22 -13.15 -3.68
N MET A 40 -15.61 -13.81 -4.65
CA MET A 40 -16.16 -15.01 -5.28
C MET A 40 -16.18 -16.20 -4.30
N ALA A 41 -15.11 -16.35 -3.53
CA ALA A 41 -15.00 -17.40 -2.52
C ALA A 41 -16.05 -17.24 -1.43
N GLN A 42 -16.20 -16.02 -0.89
CA GLN A 42 -17.27 -15.68 0.05
C GLN A 42 -18.66 -16.02 -0.51
N TYR A 43 -18.92 -15.61 -1.76
CA TYR A 43 -20.21 -15.88 -2.41
C TYR A 43 -20.49 -17.37 -2.60
N ARG A 44 -19.47 -18.16 -2.99
CA ARG A 44 -19.65 -19.61 -3.26
C ARG A 44 -19.75 -20.45 -1.99
N HIS A 45 -19.03 -20.09 -0.95
CA HIS A 45 -18.84 -20.92 0.25
C HIS A 45 -19.50 -20.35 1.50
N GLY A 46 -19.96 -19.09 1.49
CA GLY A 46 -20.53 -18.41 2.66
C GLY A 46 -19.51 -18.18 3.79
N SER A 47 -18.21 -18.21 3.46
CA SER A 47 -17.12 -18.05 4.43
C SER A 47 -16.83 -16.58 4.68
N SER A 48 -16.18 -16.27 5.82
CA SER A 48 -15.74 -14.90 6.12
C SER A 48 -14.68 -14.40 5.15
N PHE A 49 -14.69 -13.10 4.86
CA PHE A 49 -13.74 -12.46 3.96
C PHE A 49 -13.10 -11.21 4.59
N LEU A 50 -11.79 -11.25 4.77
CA LEU A 50 -10.96 -10.18 5.32
C LEU A 50 -10.07 -9.57 4.24
N ILE A 51 -9.95 -8.25 4.24
CA ILE A 51 -8.98 -7.51 3.42
C ILE A 51 -8.05 -6.74 4.35
N SER A 52 -6.73 -6.87 4.14
CA SER A 52 -5.73 -6.07 4.83
C SER A 52 -4.88 -5.30 3.80
N GLU A 53 -5.10 -4.00 3.66
CA GLU A 53 -4.34 -3.17 2.74
C GLU A 53 -3.19 -2.45 3.46
N HIS A 54 -1.97 -2.69 3.02
CA HIS A 54 -0.77 -1.95 3.45
C HIS A 54 -0.54 -0.69 2.63
N GLY A 55 -1.02 -0.66 1.41
CA GLY A 55 -1.13 0.49 0.50
C GLY A 55 -2.50 0.45 -0.17
N ILE A 56 -2.97 1.57 -0.66
CA ILE A 56 -4.27 1.65 -1.32
C ILE A 56 -4.09 1.25 -2.80
N TYR A 57 -4.33 -0.03 -3.09
CA TYR A 57 -4.11 -0.63 -4.41
C TYR A 57 -4.71 0.19 -5.57
N THR A 58 -5.94 0.67 -5.41
CA THR A 58 -6.62 1.48 -6.42
C THR A 58 -5.85 2.76 -6.75
N ARG A 59 -5.34 3.46 -5.73
CA ARG A 59 -4.55 4.70 -5.90
C ARG A 59 -3.21 4.42 -6.57
N GLU A 60 -2.53 3.37 -6.17
CA GLU A 60 -1.27 2.97 -6.77
C GLU A 60 -1.43 2.64 -8.25
N ARG A 61 -2.47 1.88 -8.62
CA ARG A 61 -2.79 1.57 -10.02
C ARG A 61 -3.19 2.81 -10.82
N GLU A 62 -3.96 3.71 -10.24
CA GLU A 62 -4.32 4.98 -10.88
C GLU A 62 -3.08 5.83 -11.20
N GLU A 63 -2.18 6.01 -10.24
CA GLU A 63 -0.94 6.75 -10.44
C GLU A 63 -0.03 6.11 -11.50
N GLU A 64 0.12 4.79 -11.47
CA GLU A 64 0.89 4.08 -12.48
C GLU A 64 0.31 4.28 -13.88
N LEU A 65 -1.01 4.19 -14.04
CA LEU A 65 -1.69 4.36 -15.31
C LEU A 65 -1.58 5.80 -15.82
N ILE A 66 -1.67 6.79 -14.94
CA ILE A 66 -1.48 8.20 -15.29
C ILE A 66 -0.07 8.41 -15.87
N LYS A 67 0.95 7.84 -15.24
CA LYS A 67 2.36 7.93 -15.66
C LYS A 67 2.69 7.02 -16.86
N ALA A 68 1.89 5.99 -17.12
CA ALA A 68 2.14 4.99 -18.17
C ALA A 68 2.13 5.60 -19.58
N LYS A 69 3.16 5.26 -20.37
CA LYS A 69 3.25 5.68 -21.79
C LYS A 69 2.60 4.65 -22.75
N TRP A 70 2.39 3.42 -22.29
CA TRP A 70 1.85 2.32 -23.10
C TRP A 70 0.33 2.37 -23.25
N VAL A 71 -0.38 3.06 -22.34
CA VAL A 71 -1.83 3.31 -22.43
C VAL A 71 -2.09 4.77 -22.78
N LYS A 72 -2.91 5.04 -23.77
CA LYS A 72 -3.20 6.41 -24.26
C LYS A 72 -4.66 6.79 -24.06
N GLY A 73 -4.88 8.08 -23.80
CA GLY A 73 -6.19 8.73 -23.86
C GLY A 73 -7.25 8.02 -23.00
N ILE A 74 -8.43 7.84 -23.59
CA ILE A 74 -9.62 7.27 -22.96
C ILE A 74 -9.39 5.86 -22.37
N TYR A 75 -8.42 5.12 -22.89
CA TYR A 75 -8.11 3.79 -22.37
C TYR A 75 -7.53 3.81 -20.96
N LYS A 76 -6.89 4.90 -20.52
CA LYS A 76 -6.46 5.06 -19.13
C LYS A 76 -7.65 5.06 -18.19
N ASN A 77 -8.69 5.81 -18.55
CA ASN A 77 -9.90 5.89 -17.74
C ASN A 77 -10.61 4.54 -17.63
N ILE A 78 -10.64 3.75 -18.70
CA ILE A 78 -11.25 2.41 -18.69
C ILE A 78 -10.51 1.50 -17.70
N TRP A 79 -9.17 1.54 -17.68
CA TRP A 79 -8.36 0.78 -16.72
C TRP A 79 -8.56 1.26 -15.28
N ILE A 80 -8.57 2.57 -15.06
CA ILE A 80 -8.78 3.17 -13.73
C ILE A 80 -10.14 2.75 -13.18
N GLU A 81 -11.19 2.88 -13.99
CA GLU A 81 -12.54 2.49 -13.59
C GLU A 81 -12.65 0.97 -13.34
N GLN A 82 -11.94 0.14 -14.10
CA GLN A 82 -11.89 -1.30 -13.85
C GLN A 82 -11.33 -1.60 -12.46
N PHE A 83 -10.20 -0.98 -12.09
CA PHE A 83 -9.61 -1.20 -10.77
C PHE A 83 -10.48 -0.64 -9.65
N ARG A 84 -11.10 0.51 -9.82
CA ARG A 84 -12.05 1.09 -8.86
C ARG A 84 -13.24 0.18 -8.62
N LYS A 85 -13.82 -0.39 -9.68
CA LYS A 85 -14.97 -1.32 -9.58
C LYS A 85 -14.59 -2.63 -8.91
N MET A 86 -13.41 -3.18 -9.20
CA MET A 86 -12.92 -4.39 -8.51
C MET A 86 -12.70 -4.13 -7.02
N SER A 87 -12.12 -2.99 -6.66
CA SER A 87 -11.91 -2.64 -5.25
C SER A 87 -13.23 -2.39 -4.53
N LYS A 88 -14.17 -1.69 -5.17
CA LYS A 88 -15.51 -1.48 -4.61
C LYS A 88 -16.22 -2.82 -4.37
N LEU A 89 -16.18 -3.74 -5.34
CA LEU A 89 -16.76 -5.09 -5.16
C LEU A 89 -16.14 -5.79 -3.94
N ALA A 90 -14.81 -5.74 -3.80
CA ALA A 90 -14.11 -6.35 -2.69
C ALA A 90 -14.52 -5.74 -1.35
N TYR A 91 -14.61 -4.42 -1.25
CA TYR A 91 -15.07 -3.72 -0.04
C TYR A 91 -16.54 -4.04 0.30
N ASP A 92 -17.41 -4.10 -0.71
CA ASP A 92 -18.82 -4.44 -0.48
C ASP A 92 -18.97 -5.85 0.07
N LYS A 93 -18.14 -6.79 -0.38
CA LYS A 93 -18.18 -8.20 -0.01
C LYS A 93 -17.40 -8.56 1.26
N ALA A 94 -16.34 -7.82 1.57
CA ALA A 94 -15.57 -8.08 2.78
C ALA A 94 -16.42 -7.88 4.04
N ASP A 95 -16.18 -8.72 5.04
CA ASP A 95 -16.74 -8.57 6.38
C ASP A 95 -15.94 -7.53 7.18
N LEU A 96 -14.62 -7.48 6.94
CA LEU A 96 -13.71 -6.57 7.61
C LEU A 96 -12.62 -6.11 6.64
N VAL A 97 -12.26 -4.83 6.73
CA VAL A 97 -11.17 -4.20 5.96
C VAL A 97 -10.23 -3.50 6.92
N THR A 98 -8.94 -3.82 6.86
CA THR A 98 -7.94 -3.19 7.72
C THR A 98 -6.97 -2.33 6.92
N SER A 99 -6.46 -1.29 7.57
CA SER A 99 -5.42 -0.40 7.07
C SER A 99 -4.38 -0.12 8.14
N LEU A 100 -3.20 0.40 7.76
CA LEU A 100 -2.11 0.63 8.70
C LEU A 100 -2.25 1.92 9.52
N TYR A 101 -2.97 2.91 9.01
CA TYR A 101 -3.10 4.23 9.61
C TYR A 101 -4.41 4.93 9.17
N GLU A 102 -4.84 5.93 9.93
CA GLU A 102 -6.15 6.57 9.77
C GLU A 102 -6.35 7.16 8.38
N HIS A 103 -5.36 7.85 7.82
CA HIS A 103 -5.51 8.42 6.48
C HIS A 103 -5.73 7.35 5.39
N ALA A 104 -5.12 6.15 5.53
CA ALA A 104 -5.40 5.05 4.61
C ALA A 104 -6.85 4.55 4.77
N ARG A 105 -7.37 4.51 5.99
CA ARG A 105 -8.78 4.19 6.28
C ARG A 105 -9.73 5.20 5.63
N GLU A 106 -9.44 6.50 5.75
CA GLU A 106 -10.22 7.56 5.09
C GLU A 106 -10.27 7.35 3.56
N LEU A 107 -9.12 7.06 2.94
CA LEU A 107 -9.04 6.77 1.50
C LEU A 107 -9.85 5.52 1.11
N GLN A 108 -9.87 4.47 1.95
CA GLN A 108 -10.72 3.30 1.72
C GLN A 108 -12.20 3.68 1.71
N ILE A 109 -12.62 4.53 2.64
CA ILE A 109 -14.01 5.03 2.72
C ILE A 109 -14.35 5.89 1.50
N GLU A 110 -13.47 6.79 1.07
CA GLU A 110 -13.63 7.59 -0.15
C GLU A 110 -13.77 6.71 -1.41
N LEU A 111 -13.07 5.59 -1.45
CA LEU A 111 -13.14 4.60 -2.54
C LEU A 111 -14.36 3.69 -2.44
N GLY A 112 -15.23 3.91 -1.47
CA GLY A 112 -16.52 3.25 -1.33
C GLY A 112 -16.55 2.07 -0.34
N CYS A 113 -15.53 1.94 0.54
CA CYS A 113 -15.59 0.99 1.64
C CYS A 113 -16.57 1.49 2.72
N PRO A 114 -17.53 0.67 3.18
CA PRO A 114 -18.41 1.07 4.28
C PRO A 114 -17.59 1.32 5.57
N ALA A 115 -17.76 2.49 6.19
CA ALA A 115 -16.97 2.92 7.35
C ALA A 115 -17.03 1.93 8.53
N HIS A 116 -18.19 1.28 8.74
CA HIS A 116 -18.38 0.31 9.83
C HIS A 116 -17.58 -0.99 9.64
N LYS A 117 -17.06 -1.25 8.45
CA LYS A 117 -16.22 -2.43 8.16
C LYS A 117 -14.73 -2.13 8.28
N THR A 118 -14.33 -0.88 8.51
CA THR A 118 -12.93 -0.46 8.48
C THR A 118 -12.34 -0.37 9.88
N ILE A 119 -11.13 -0.93 10.07
CA ILE A 119 -10.36 -0.85 11.32
C ILE A 119 -8.90 -0.49 10.98
N VAL A 120 -8.29 0.36 11.81
CA VAL A 120 -6.85 0.64 11.70
C VAL A 120 -6.09 -0.37 12.55
N THR A 121 -5.15 -1.08 11.91
CA THR A 121 -4.25 -2.06 12.55
C THR A 121 -2.81 -1.70 12.20
N PRO A 122 -2.15 -0.84 12.99
CA PRO A 122 -0.78 -0.43 12.73
C PRO A 122 0.19 -1.62 12.75
N ASN A 123 1.26 -1.51 11.96
CA ASN A 123 2.36 -2.47 12.07
C ASN A 123 3.02 -2.36 13.45
N GLY A 124 3.41 -3.50 14.00
CA GLY A 124 4.21 -3.59 15.21
C GLY A 124 5.66 -3.99 14.90
N ILE A 125 6.54 -3.77 15.85
CA ILE A 125 7.91 -4.29 15.87
C ILE A 125 8.16 -5.01 17.19
N ASN A 126 9.02 -6.03 17.16
CA ASN A 126 9.49 -6.63 18.39
C ASN A 126 10.56 -5.70 19.02
N ILE A 127 10.30 -5.22 20.22
CA ILE A 127 11.17 -4.28 20.95
C ILE A 127 12.17 -4.99 21.90
N ASP A 128 12.05 -6.29 22.11
CA ASP A 128 12.85 -7.03 23.09
C ASP A 128 14.38 -6.96 22.83
N GLY A 129 14.78 -6.73 21.58
CA GLY A 129 16.17 -6.56 21.19
C GLY A 129 16.74 -5.15 21.36
N PHE A 130 15.92 -4.17 21.75
CA PHE A 130 16.36 -2.77 21.86
C PHE A 130 16.82 -2.38 23.28
N ASP A 131 16.61 -3.23 24.28
CA ASP A 131 16.99 -2.98 25.67
C ASP A 131 18.52 -2.94 25.90
N GLN A 132 19.29 -3.47 24.94
CA GLN A 132 20.75 -3.55 25.00
C GLN A 132 21.46 -2.63 24.00
N LEU A 133 20.83 -1.54 23.61
CA LEU A 133 21.46 -0.58 22.71
C LEU A 133 22.65 0.08 23.41
N PRO A 134 23.82 0.21 22.70
CA PRO A 134 24.97 0.88 23.25
C PRO A 134 24.63 2.35 23.56
N GLN A 135 25.06 2.81 24.70
CA GLN A 135 24.91 4.23 25.05
C GLN A 135 25.81 5.10 24.17
N LYS A 136 25.40 6.36 23.98
CA LYS A 136 26.23 7.33 23.26
C LYS A 136 27.57 7.50 23.98
N THR A 137 28.64 7.61 23.19
CA THR A 137 29.94 7.99 23.68
C THR A 137 30.00 9.50 23.93
N GLU A 138 30.95 9.96 24.76
CA GLU A 138 31.19 11.40 24.99
C GLU A 138 31.49 12.15 23.68
N GLU A 139 32.05 11.48 22.69
CA GLU A 139 32.30 12.04 21.38
C GLU A 139 31.02 12.21 20.55
N ASP A 140 30.10 11.23 20.65
CA ASP A 140 28.79 11.30 19.98
C ASP A 140 27.91 12.40 20.57
N GLU A 141 28.03 12.71 21.86
CA GLU A 141 27.29 13.78 22.51
C GLU A 141 27.67 15.20 22.02
N LYS A 142 28.87 15.35 21.43
CA LYS A 142 29.30 16.63 20.83
C LYS A 142 28.52 16.97 19.57
N PHE A 143 27.85 15.99 18.97
CA PHE A 143 27.15 16.13 17.71
C PHE A 143 25.66 15.76 17.86
N ILE A 144 24.84 16.35 17.01
CA ILE A 144 23.44 15.99 16.83
C ILE A 144 23.41 15.00 15.64
N ASN A 145 23.30 13.72 15.95
CA ASN A 145 23.29 12.66 14.96
C ASN A 145 21.87 12.39 14.48
N LEU A 146 21.61 12.55 13.19
CA LEU A 146 20.38 12.19 12.49
C LEU A 146 20.63 10.88 11.74
N GLY A 147 19.82 9.85 12.02
CA GLY A 147 19.87 8.57 11.32
C GLY A 147 18.69 8.43 10.36
N ALA A 148 18.94 7.92 9.16
CA ALA A 148 17.92 7.51 8.21
C ALA A 148 18.23 6.10 7.70
N VAL A 149 17.30 5.17 7.93
CA VAL A 149 17.36 3.80 7.40
C VAL A 149 16.31 3.68 6.31
N LEU A 150 16.76 3.55 5.04
CA LEU A 150 15.84 3.56 3.91
C LEU A 150 16.48 2.94 2.66
N ARG A 151 15.65 2.44 1.76
CA ARG A 151 16.12 2.10 0.40
C ARG A 151 16.32 3.38 -0.41
N VAL A 152 17.47 3.50 -1.09
CA VAL A 152 17.75 4.65 -1.98
C VAL A 152 16.96 4.47 -3.28
N THR A 153 15.72 4.95 -3.27
CA THR A 153 14.79 4.89 -4.40
C THR A 153 14.13 6.26 -4.61
N PRO A 154 13.67 6.58 -5.83
CA PRO A 154 13.04 7.86 -6.13
C PRO A 154 11.89 8.24 -5.19
N ILE A 155 11.07 7.26 -4.78
CA ILE A 155 9.93 7.48 -3.88
C ILE A 155 10.34 7.95 -2.48
N LYS A 156 11.58 7.65 -2.04
CA LYS A 156 12.12 8.08 -0.73
C LYS A 156 12.77 9.46 -0.78
N ASP A 157 12.91 10.02 -1.97
CA ASP A 157 13.41 11.36 -2.23
C ASP A 157 14.66 11.75 -1.39
N VAL A 158 15.64 10.86 -1.40
CA VAL A 158 16.90 11.03 -0.64
C VAL A 158 17.63 12.31 -1.06
N LYS A 159 17.46 12.74 -2.32
CA LYS A 159 18.04 13.98 -2.82
C LYS A 159 17.53 15.21 -2.04
N THR A 160 16.22 15.34 -1.88
CA THR A 160 15.62 16.44 -1.11
C THR A 160 16.05 16.36 0.36
N MET A 161 16.13 15.16 0.93
CA MET A 161 16.61 14.97 2.31
C MET A 161 18.04 15.49 2.49
N ILE A 162 18.96 15.15 1.57
CA ILE A 162 20.35 15.63 1.63
C ILE A 162 20.42 17.16 1.47
N GLN A 163 19.64 17.73 0.56
CA GLN A 163 19.58 19.19 0.36
C GLN A 163 19.04 19.91 1.61
N ALA A 164 17.97 19.40 2.18
CA ALA A 164 17.40 19.93 3.42
C ALA A 164 18.40 19.84 4.60
N PHE A 165 19.11 18.71 4.70
CA PHE A 165 20.16 18.56 5.68
C PHE A 165 21.30 19.55 5.50
N ALA A 166 21.78 19.75 4.27
CA ALA A 166 22.86 20.72 3.97
C ALA A 166 22.44 22.14 4.40
N TYR A 167 21.20 22.52 4.15
CA TYR A 167 20.65 23.81 4.56
C TYR A 167 20.53 23.95 6.09
N ALA A 168 20.12 22.89 6.78
CA ALA A 168 20.07 22.86 8.22
C ALA A 168 21.46 22.89 8.87
N LYS A 169 22.44 22.15 8.30
CA LYS A 169 23.82 22.10 8.79
C LYS A 169 24.52 23.44 8.69
N ALA A 170 24.22 24.27 7.69
CA ALA A 170 24.76 25.63 7.58
C ALA A 170 24.37 26.53 8.78
N ARG A 171 23.22 26.24 9.42
CA ARG A 171 22.73 26.94 10.61
C ARG A 171 23.12 26.28 11.94
N GLN A 172 23.28 24.96 11.90
CA GLN A 172 23.67 24.15 13.05
C GLN A 172 24.85 23.23 12.70
N PRO A 173 26.10 23.70 12.82
CA PRO A 173 27.28 22.95 12.41
C PRO A 173 27.48 21.61 13.11
N LYS A 174 26.88 21.40 14.29
CA LYS A 174 26.95 20.14 15.04
C LYS A 174 26.11 18.99 14.45
N LEU A 175 25.28 19.26 13.44
CA LEU A 175 24.49 18.20 12.78
C LEU A 175 25.39 17.23 12.02
N LYS A 176 25.11 15.93 12.15
CA LYS A 176 25.63 14.84 11.30
C LYS A 176 24.45 14.05 10.75
N LEU A 177 24.55 13.60 9.51
CA LEU A 177 23.54 12.73 8.87
C LEU A 177 24.19 11.41 8.49
N TRP A 178 23.55 10.34 8.94
CA TRP A 178 23.89 8.95 8.62
C TRP A 178 22.78 8.36 7.78
N ILE A 179 23.09 7.91 6.57
CA ILE A 179 22.15 7.25 5.68
C ILE A 179 22.59 5.80 5.53
N MET A 180 21.70 4.89 5.92
CA MET A 180 21.91 3.43 5.85
C MET A 180 20.84 2.84 4.95
N GLY A 181 21.22 1.95 4.00
CA GLY A 181 20.31 1.30 3.10
C GLY A 181 20.95 0.27 2.17
#